data_2269fe318c85172dfabf7b46a0ff69b7
#
_entry.id   2269fe318c85172dfabf7b46a0ff69b7
#
_cell.length_a   1.000
_cell.length_b   1.000
_cell.length_c   1.000
_cell.angle_alpha   90.00
_cell.angle_beta   90.00
_cell.angle_gamma   90.00
#
_symmetry.space_group_name_H-M   'P 1'
#
loop_
_entity.id
_entity.type
_entity.pdbx_description
1 polymer ?
#
loop_
_entity_poly.entity_id
_entity_poly.type
_entity_poly.pdbx_seq_one_letter_code
_entity_poly.pdbx_strand_id
1 'polypeptide(L)'
;MSAYLEVEGVEKRFGDNWVLRGIDMSVNEHEVVCLIGASGSGKSTLLRCINLLEKVDGGCITINGDRITDIGVDVDDVRREVGIVFQSFNLFPHMTVMKNITIAPMRVLGQRKNYAEAGAMALLERIGLAEKANEYPDRLSGGQQQRVAIVRALAMQPRVLLLDEITSALDPELVAEVLNIVRDLKEDGLTMVLATHEMGFAREVASRVCFLAEGVVCEEGPPEQIFSEPATPRLQGFLRRIIEAGRL
;
A
#
# COMPACT_ATOMS: atom_id res chain seq x y z
N MET A 1 -11.11 -10.07 -19.06
CA MET A 1 -11.58 -8.98 -18.20
C MET A 1 -10.48 -7.93 -18.21
N SER A 2 -10.78 -6.66 -18.35
CA SER A 2 -9.77 -5.61 -18.23
C SER A 2 -9.31 -5.54 -16.76
N ALA A 3 -8.02 -5.28 -16.52
CA ALA A 3 -7.51 -5.07 -15.17
C ALA A 3 -8.17 -3.82 -14.56
N TYR A 4 -8.30 -3.78 -13.24
CA TYR A 4 -8.84 -2.62 -12.52
C TYR A 4 -7.82 -1.48 -12.44
N LEU A 5 -6.55 -1.80 -12.22
CA LEU A 5 -5.42 -0.87 -12.25
C LEU A 5 -4.43 -1.35 -13.33
N GLU A 6 -4.07 -0.47 -14.25
CA GLU A 6 -3.10 -0.71 -15.31
C GLU A 6 -2.00 0.36 -15.23
N VAL A 7 -0.75 -0.08 -15.27
CA VAL A 7 0.46 0.74 -15.29
C VAL A 7 1.21 0.38 -16.56
N GLU A 8 1.37 1.33 -17.49
CA GLU A 8 1.93 1.07 -18.82
C GLU A 8 3.13 1.99 -19.08
N GLY A 9 4.32 1.37 -19.18
CA GLY A 9 5.56 2.05 -19.48
C GLY A 9 5.91 3.19 -18.55
N VAL A 10 5.51 3.11 -17.25
CA VAL A 10 5.65 4.23 -16.31
C VAL A 10 7.12 4.51 -16.00
N GLU A 11 7.50 5.75 -16.22
CA GLU A 11 8.83 6.29 -15.98
C GLU A 11 8.78 7.39 -14.91
N LYS A 12 9.79 7.44 -14.04
CA LYS A 12 9.97 8.48 -13.04
C LYS A 12 11.43 8.77 -12.78
N ARG A 13 11.80 10.05 -12.78
CA ARG A 13 13.14 10.51 -12.40
C ARG A 13 13.09 11.60 -11.33
N PHE A 14 14.16 11.71 -10.58
CA PHE A 14 14.41 12.81 -9.64
C PHE A 14 15.76 13.44 -9.99
N GLY A 15 15.73 14.64 -10.57
CA GLY A 15 16.89 15.23 -11.22
C GLY A 15 17.37 14.33 -12.36
N ASP A 16 18.62 13.91 -12.33
CA ASP A 16 19.23 13.03 -13.35
C ASP A 16 19.08 11.53 -13.03
N ASN A 17 18.53 11.20 -11.86
CA ASN A 17 18.39 9.80 -11.42
C ASN A 17 17.04 9.21 -11.83
N TRP A 18 17.07 8.23 -12.74
CA TRP A 18 15.90 7.44 -13.12
C TRP A 18 15.60 6.38 -12.07
N VAL A 19 14.42 6.47 -11.45
CA VAL A 19 13.95 5.53 -10.42
C VAL A 19 13.00 4.50 -11.00
N LEU A 20 12.08 4.89 -11.88
CA LEU A 20 11.24 3.98 -12.67
C LEU A 20 11.63 4.13 -14.15
N ARG A 21 11.77 3.00 -14.86
CA ARG A 21 12.33 2.93 -16.19
C ARG A 21 11.46 2.12 -17.15
N GLY A 22 10.18 2.46 -17.22
CA GLY A 22 9.20 1.73 -18.00
C GLY A 22 8.63 0.55 -17.21
N ILE A 23 7.85 0.84 -16.18
CA ILE A 23 7.12 -0.18 -15.41
C ILE A 23 5.83 -0.52 -16.15
N ASP A 24 5.65 -1.82 -16.41
CA ASP A 24 4.40 -2.41 -16.81
C ASP A 24 3.88 -3.31 -15.70
N MET A 25 2.64 -3.10 -15.27
CA MET A 25 1.98 -3.89 -14.22
C MET A 25 0.47 -3.73 -14.33
N SER A 26 -0.27 -4.78 -14.04
CA SER A 26 -1.72 -4.73 -13.93
C SER A 26 -2.19 -5.28 -12.58
N VAL A 27 -3.37 -4.89 -12.12
CA VAL A 27 -4.00 -5.45 -10.91
C VAL A 27 -5.48 -5.65 -11.20
N ASN A 28 -5.96 -6.88 -10.99
CA ASN A 28 -7.37 -7.18 -11.14
C ASN A 28 -8.15 -6.76 -9.88
N GLU A 29 -9.46 -6.61 -10.01
CA GLU A 29 -10.33 -6.39 -8.85
C GLU A 29 -10.21 -7.59 -7.89
N HIS A 30 -10.14 -7.30 -6.58
CA HIS A 30 -9.94 -8.28 -5.50
C HIS A 30 -8.57 -9.02 -5.52
N GLU A 31 -7.63 -8.56 -6.34
CA GLU A 31 -6.27 -9.11 -6.37
C GLU A 31 -5.39 -8.42 -5.32
N VAL A 32 -4.50 -9.22 -4.72
CA VAL A 32 -3.43 -8.73 -3.84
C VAL A 32 -2.10 -8.91 -4.55
N VAL A 33 -1.48 -7.80 -4.98
CA VAL A 33 -0.15 -7.79 -5.63
C VAL A 33 0.90 -7.35 -4.64
N CYS A 34 1.92 -8.17 -4.41
CA CYS A 34 3.07 -7.81 -3.58
C CYS A 34 4.26 -7.37 -4.45
N LEU A 35 4.77 -6.18 -4.17
CA LEU A 35 5.99 -5.64 -4.73
C LEU A 35 7.16 -5.99 -3.81
N ILE A 36 8.11 -6.80 -4.30
CA ILE A 36 9.33 -7.15 -3.60
C ILE A 36 10.55 -6.62 -4.34
N GLY A 37 11.68 -6.47 -3.65
CA GLY A 37 12.92 -5.98 -4.24
C GLY A 37 13.78 -5.22 -3.23
N ALA A 38 15.02 -4.97 -3.58
CA ALA A 38 15.95 -4.24 -2.73
C ALA A 38 15.46 -2.82 -2.40
N SER A 39 15.99 -2.22 -1.34
CA SER A 39 15.78 -0.80 -1.06
C SER A 39 16.26 0.04 -2.26
N GLY A 40 15.48 1.06 -2.62
CA GLY A 40 15.76 1.90 -3.79
C GLY A 40 15.38 1.28 -5.15
N SER A 41 14.73 0.11 -5.20
CA SER A 41 14.28 -0.49 -6.48
C SER A 41 13.11 0.23 -7.16
N GLY A 42 12.46 1.19 -6.48
CA GLY A 42 11.35 1.98 -7.02
C GLY A 42 9.97 1.65 -6.46
N LYS A 43 9.81 0.67 -5.54
CA LYS A 43 8.51 0.23 -4.99
C LYS A 43 7.66 1.39 -4.46
N SER A 44 8.18 2.13 -3.49
CA SER A 44 7.48 3.29 -2.88
C SER A 44 7.20 4.40 -3.89
N THR A 45 8.10 4.61 -4.85
CA THR A 45 7.91 5.59 -5.93
C THR A 45 6.75 5.17 -6.83
N LEU A 46 6.66 3.89 -7.19
CA LEU A 46 5.55 3.36 -7.98
C LEU A 46 4.22 3.54 -7.25
N LEU A 47 4.13 3.18 -5.97
CA LEU A 47 2.90 3.39 -5.18
C LEU A 47 2.50 4.88 -5.13
N ARG A 48 3.46 5.79 -5.00
CA ARG A 48 3.20 7.24 -5.02
C ARG A 48 2.77 7.75 -6.40
N CYS A 49 3.25 7.16 -7.47
CA CYS A 49 2.76 7.47 -8.82
C CYS A 49 1.32 7.00 -9.01
N ILE A 50 0.95 5.82 -8.52
CA ILE A 50 -0.43 5.28 -8.59
C ILE A 50 -1.42 6.17 -7.82
N ASN A 51 -1.02 6.73 -6.68
CA ASN A 51 -1.86 7.66 -5.90
C ASN A 51 -1.70 9.13 -6.33
N LEU A 52 -0.99 9.42 -7.42
CA LEU A 52 -0.69 10.78 -7.91
C LEU A 52 -0.01 11.70 -6.89
N LEU A 53 0.68 11.15 -5.88
CA LEU A 53 1.58 11.91 -5.00
C LEU A 53 2.87 12.30 -5.73
N GLU A 54 3.28 11.46 -6.70
CA GLU A 54 4.36 11.74 -7.64
C GLU A 54 3.81 11.71 -9.06
N LYS A 55 4.13 12.73 -9.85
CA LYS A 55 3.79 12.74 -11.29
C LYS A 55 4.73 11.82 -12.04
N VAL A 56 4.21 11.05 -12.98
CA VAL A 56 5.02 10.27 -13.92
C VAL A 56 5.72 11.20 -14.91
N ASP A 57 6.92 10.81 -15.37
CA ASP A 57 7.67 11.53 -16.41
C ASP A 57 7.43 10.90 -17.80
N GLY A 58 6.94 9.64 -17.85
CA GLY A 58 6.55 8.91 -19.05
C GLY A 58 5.58 7.79 -18.71
N GLY A 59 4.95 7.22 -19.73
CA GLY A 59 3.93 6.19 -19.58
C GLY A 59 2.59 6.70 -19.08
N CYS A 60 1.71 5.79 -18.68
CA CYS A 60 0.39 6.14 -18.15
C CYS A 60 -0.10 5.15 -17.10
N ILE A 61 -1.04 5.60 -16.28
CA ILE A 61 -1.75 4.80 -15.27
C ILE A 61 -3.24 4.94 -15.52
N THR A 62 -3.94 3.80 -15.54
CA THR A 62 -5.38 3.71 -15.75
C THR A 62 -6.01 3.00 -14.55
N ILE A 63 -7.11 3.53 -14.02
CA ILE A 63 -7.89 2.92 -12.94
C ILE A 63 -9.35 2.82 -13.42
N ASN A 64 -9.90 1.62 -13.36
CA ASN A 64 -11.27 1.33 -13.79
C ASN A 64 -11.59 1.86 -15.21
N GLY A 65 -10.60 1.83 -16.11
CA GLY A 65 -10.73 2.32 -17.50
C GLY A 65 -10.44 3.82 -17.69
N ASP A 66 -10.31 4.59 -16.61
CA ASP A 66 -10.00 6.02 -16.65
C ASP A 66 -8.50 6.26 -16.51
N ARG A 67 -7.90 6.95 -17.50
CA ARG A 67 -6.47 7.30 -17.47
C ARG A 67 -6.24 8.45 -16.49
N ILE A 68 -5.73 8.13 -15.31
CA ILE A 68 -5.55 9.09 -14.20
C ILE A 68 -4.33 10.01 -14.37
N THR A 69 -3.44 9.72 -15.31
CA THR A 69 -2.24 10.52 -15.60
C THR A 69 -2.49 11.60 -16.66
N ASP A 70 -3.68 11.69 -17.22
CA ASP A 70 -4.03 12.70 -18.22
C ASP A 70 -4.14 14.11 -17.61
N ILE A 71 -3.94 15.11 -18.47
CA ILE A 71 -4.05 16.53 -18.07
C ILE A 71 -5.50 16.85 -17.73
N GLY A 72 -5.73 17.46 -16.56
CA GLY A 72 -7.05 17.89 -16.11
C GLY A 72 -7.80 16.90 -15.25
N VAL A 73 -7.21 15.75 -14.94
CA VAL A 73 -7.77 14.79 -13.97
C VAL A 73 -7.82 15.44 -12.58
N ASP A 74 -8.96 15.29 -11.90
CA ASP A 74 -9.09 15.70 -10.51
C ASP A 74 -8.35 14.69 -9.60
N VAL A 75 -7.24 15.15 -9.03
CA VAL A 75 -6.40 14.33 -8.15
C VAL A 75 -7.15 13.90 -6.88
N ASP A 76 -8.08 14.72 -6.40
CA ASP A 76 -8.85 14.40 -5.19
C ASP A 76 -9.85 13.27 -5.47
N ASP A 77 -10.42 13.20 -6.67
CA ASP A 77 -11.29 12.08 -7.07
C ASP A 77 -10.49 10.77 -7.12
N VAL A 78 -9.30 10.77 -7.72
CA VAL A 78 -8.42 9.59 -7.72
C VAL A 78 -8.07 9.15 -6.30
N ARG A 79 -7.72 10.09 -5.42
CA ARG A 79 -7.36 9.78 -4.02
C ARG A 79 -8.52 9.36 -3.14
N ARG A 80 -9.77 9.54 -3.57
CA ARG A 80 -10.94 8.93 -2.91
C ARG A 80 -10.99 7.42 -3.18
N GLU A 81 -10.64 7.00 -4.39
CA GLU A 81 -10.67 5.60 -4.79
C GLU A 81 -9.41 4.83 -4.41
N VAL A 82 -8.26 5.51 -4.36
CA VAL A 82 -6.95 4.92 -4.08
C VAL A 82 -6.43 5.39 -2.74
N GLY A 83 -6.63 4.58 -1.70
CA GLY A 83 -6.04 4.81 -0.37
C GLY A 83 -4.56 4.47 -0.35
N ILE A 84 -3.79 5.17 0.49
CA ILE A 84 -2.37 4.84 0.72
C ILE A 84 -2.05 4.89 2.20
N VAL A 85 -1.28 3.89 2.66
CA VAL A 85 -0.70 3.82 4.01
C VAL A 85 0.81 3.81 3.86
N PHE A 86 1.49 4.68 4.58
CA PHE A 86 2.94 4.88 4.48
C PHE A 86 3.71 4.09 5.53
N GLN A 87 4.99 3.90 5.28
CA GLN A 87 5.96 3.35 6.23
C GLN A 87 6.00 4.15 7.54
N SER A 88 5.99 5.49 7.46
CA SER A 88 5.78 6.38 8.59
C SER A 88 4.29 6.58 8.77
N PHE A 89 3.77 6.46 9.97
CA PHE A 89 2.33 6.47 10.28
C PHE A 89 1.60 7.72 9.77
N ASN A 90 2.28 8.86 9.71
CA ASN A 90 1.79 10.15 9.19
C ASN A 90 0.46 10.59 9.82
N LEU A 91 0.25 10.26 11.10
CA LEU A 91 -0.89 10.76 11.86
C LEU A 91 -0.69 12.23 12.19
N PHE A 92 -1.77 13.00 12.21
CA PHE A 92 -1.76 14.38 12.65
C PHE A 92 -1.55 14.44 14.17
N PRO A 93 -0.39 14.90 14.67
CA PRO A 93 -0.05 14.78 16.09
C PRO A 93 -0.92 15.66 17.01
N HIS A 94 -1.52 16.72 16.46
CA HIS A 94 -2.40 17.65 17.14
C HIS A 94 -3.88 17.24 17.12
N MET A 95 -4.20 16.08 16.58
CA MET A 95 -5.54 15.52 16.49
C MET A 95 -5.63 14.20 17.25
N THR A 96 -6.78 13.95 17.88
CA THR A 96 -7.05 12.63 18.47
C THR A 96 -7.16 11.55 17.40
N VAL A 97 -7.09 10.27 17.78
CA VAL A 97 -7.32 9.12 16.90
C VAL A 97 -8.62 9.27 16.13
N MET A 98 -9.74 9.54 16.84
CA MET A 98 -11.05 9.76 16.21
C MET A 98 -11.00 10.87 15.14
N LYS A 99 -10.36 12.00 15.45
CA LYS A 99 -10.25 13.11 14.50
C LYS A 99 -9.36 12.77 13.30
N ASN A 100 -8.27 12.03 13.50
CA ASN A 100 -7.41 11.54 12.41
C ASN A 100 -8.20 10.69 11.42
N ILE A 101 -9.10 9.84 11.90
CA ILE A 101 -9.90 8.93 11.06
C ILE A 101 -11.06 9.69 10.39
N THR A 102 -11.74 10.60 11.09
CA THR A 102 -12.98 11.20 10.60
C THR A 102 -12.82 12.45 9.75
N ILE A 103 -11.67 13.11 9.80
CA ILE A 103 -11.46 14.40 9.10
C ILE A 103 -11.66 14.29 7.57
N ALA A 104 -11.10 13.24 6.95
CA ALA A 104 -11.22 13.04 5.50
C ALA A 104 -12.66 12.66 5.09
N PRO A 105 -13.34 11.67 5.69
CA PRO A 105 -14.74 11.37 5.40
C PRO A 105 -15.66 12.59 5.55
N MET A 106 -15.46 13.43 6.57
CA MET A 106 -16.26 14.63 6.78
C MET A 106 -15.99 15.73 5.74
N ARG A 107 -14.71 15.94 5.37
CA ARG A 107 -14.30 17.05 4.50
C ARG A 107 -14.41 16.72 3.01
N VAL A 108 -14.08 15.48 2.65
CA VAL A 108 -13.98 15.04 1.25
C VAL A 108 -15.29 14.36 0.81
N LEU A 109 -15.85 13.46 1.65
CA LEU A 109 -17.09 12.75 1.34
C LEU A 109 -18.36 13.48 1.83
N GLY A 110 -18.20 14.62 2.53
CA GLY A 110 -19.34 15.39 3.08
C GLY A 110 -20.15 14.65 4.15
N GLN A 111 -19.57 13.61 4.76
CA GLN A 111 -20.27 12.84 5.78
C GLN A 111 -20.61 13.68 7.01
N ARG A 112 -21.80 13.45 7.56
CA ARG A 112 -22.20 14.06 8.85
C ARG A 112 -21.33 13.50 9.97
N LYS A 113 -20.97 14.34 10.94
CA LYS A 113 -20.08 14.00 12.06
C LYS A 113 -20.47 12.68 12.74
N ASN A 114 -21.71 12.53 13.14
CA ASN A 114 -22.18 11.32 13.86
C ASN A 114 -22.01 10.04 13.01
N TYR A 115 -22.20 10.13 11.69
CA TYR A 115 -22.03 8.99 10.79
C TYR A 115 -20.54 8.64 10.64
N ALA A 116 -19.69 9.64 10.43
CA ALA A 116 -18.24 9.44 10.35
C ALA A 116 -17.65 8.88 11.65
N GLU A 117 -18.10 9.39 12.82
CA GLU A 117 -17.66 8.90 14.13
C GLU A 117 -18.14 7.46 14.40
N ALA A 118 -19.37 7.12 14.03
CA ALA A 118 -19.87 5.74 14.16
C ALA A 118 -19.08 4.76 13.27
N GLY A 119 -18.82 5.11 12.02
CA GLY A 119 -17.98 4.31 11.10
C GLY A 119 -16.55 4.16 11.60
N ALA A 120 -15.95 5.25 12.10
CA ALA A 120 -14.61 5.23 12.67
C ALA A 120 -14.55 4.35 13.93
N MET A 121 -15.57 4.39 14.79
CA MET A 121 -15.62 3.56 15.99
C MET A 121 -15.71 2.07 15.62
N ALA A 122 -16.55 1.68 14.67
CA ALA A 122 -16.64 0.30 14.21
C ALA A 122 -15.30 -0.23 13.66
N LEU A 123 -14.56 0.60 12.90
CA LEU A 123 -13.22 0.26 12.42
C LEU A 123 -12.21 0.13 13.56
N LEU A 124 -12.29 1.02 14.59
CA LEU A 124 -11.43 0.95 15.77
C LEU A 124 -11.72 -0.30 16.62
N GLU A 125 -12.99 -0.67 16.75
CA GLU A 125 -13.40 -1.92 17.43
C GLU A 125 -12.82 -3.14 16.73
N ARG A 126 -12.87 -3.19 15.40
CA ARG A 126 -12.32 -4.28 14.59
C ARG A 126 -10.83 -4.51 14.83
N ILE A 127 -10.06 -3.43 15.09
CA ILE A 127 -8.61 -3.51 15.36
C ILE A 127 -8.26 -3.48 16.85
N GLY A 128 -9.25 -3.55 17.77
CA GLY A 128 -9.05 -3.56 19.22
C GLY A 128 -8.50 -2.25 19.79
N LEU A 129 -8.86 -1.09 19.21
CA LEU A 129 -8.40 0.23 19.64
C LEU A 129 -9.54 1.22 19.95
N ALA A 130 -10.77 0.74 20.20
CA ALA A 130 -11.92 1.59 20.46
C ALA A 130 -11.71 2.52 21.67
N GLU A 131 -11.08 2.02 22.75
CA GLU A 131 -10.76 2.79 23.95
C GLU A 131 -9.72 3.90 23.72
N LYS A 132 -8.98 3.83 22.59
CA LYS A 132 -7.97 4.82 22.19
C LYS A 132 -8.52 5.96 21.33
N ALA A 133 -9.82 5.97 21.03
CA ALA A 133 -10.46 6.94 20.14
C ALA A 133 -10.17 8.41 20.49
N ASN A 134 -10.09 8.74 21.78
CA ASN A 134 -9.84 10.09 22.28
C ASN A 134 -8.36 10.39 22.61
N GLU A 135 -7.48 9.40 22.46
CA GLU A 135 -6.04 9.58 22.68
C GLU A 135 -5.39 10.31 21.52
N TYR A 136 -4.23 10.90 21.76
CA TYR A 136 -3.37 11.50 20.73
C TYR A 136 -2.31 10.49 20.25
N PRO A 137 -1.74 10.66 19.03
CA PRO A 137 -0.76 9.73 18.49
C PRO A 137 0.46 9.46 19.38
N ASP A 138 0.92 10.46 20.13
CA ASP A 138 2.03 10.34 21.09
C ASP A 138 1.75 9.40 22.29
N ARG A 139 0.48 9.04 22.51
CA ARG A 139 0.05 8.09 23.53
C ARG A 139 -0.10 6.67 23.02
N LEU A 140 0.23 6.43 21.76
CA LEU A 140 0.10 5.14 21.10
C LEU A 140 1.48 4.52 20.83
N SER A 141 1.58 3.19 20.94
CA SER A 141 2.75 2.45 20.45
C SER A 141 2.85 2.55 18.92
N GLY A 142 4.02 2.24 18.34
CA GLY A 142 4.21 2.25 16.89
C GLY A 142 3.20 1.37 16.16
N GLY A 143 2.97 0.14 16.64
CA GLY A 143 1.96 -0.76 16.06
C GLY A 143 0.53 -0.23 16.16
N GLN A 144 0.18 0.43 17.27
CA GLN A 144 -1.11 1.10 17.42
C GLN A 144 -1.26 2.26 16.44
N GLN A 145 -0.21 3.09 16.27
CA GLN A 145 -0.22 4.18 15.30
C GLN A 145 -0.39 3.66 13.87
N GLN A 146 0.29 2.57 13.51
CA GLN A 146 0.16 1.95 12.19
C GLN A 146 -1.24 1.41 11.95
N ARG A 147 -1.83 0.72 12.93
CA ARG A 147 -3.21 0.25 12.83
C ARG A 147 -4.20 1.41 12.65
N VAL A 148 -4.02 2.51 13.38
CA VAL A 148 -4.82 3.74 13.18
C VAL A 148 -4.61 4.33 11.79
N ALA A 149 -3.39 4.32 11.25
CA ALA A 149 -3.12 4.82 9.89
C ALA A 149 -3.84 3.98 8.81
N ILE A 150 -3.90 2.65 8.99
CA ILE A 150 -4.68 1.76 8.12
C ILE A 150 -6.18 2.09 8.23
N VAL A 151 -6.72 2.19 9.43
CA VAL A 151 -8.14 2.54 9.66
C VAL A 151 -8.48 3.91 9.07
N ARG A 152 -7.59 4.89 9.17
CA ARG A 152 -7.77 6.20 8.54
C ARG A 152 -7.93 6.09 7.02
N ALA A 153 -7.13 5.25 6.37
CA ALA A 153 -7.26 5.01 4.94
C ALA A 153 -8.57 4.27 4.60
N LEU A 154 -8.93 3.25 5.39
CA LEU A 154 -10.17 2.48 5.20
C LEU A 154 -11.45 3.29 5.42
N ALA A 155 -11.41 4.32 6.30
CA ALA A 155 -12.56 5.20 6.54
C ALA A 155 -13.02 5.97 5.30
N MET A 156 -12.16 6.09 4.28
CA MET A 156 -12.51 6.65 2.96
C MET A 156 -13.19 5.64 2.04
N GLN A 157 -13.26 4.35 2.43
CA GLN A 157 -13.82 3.26 1.63
C GLN A 157 -13.16 3.14 0.24
N PRO A 158 -11.82 3.05 0.18
CA PRO A 158 -11.11 3.02 -1.09
C PRO A 158 -11.40 1.72 -1.86
N ARG A 159 -11.34 1.78 -3.19
CA ARG A 159 -11.41 0.62 -4.08
C ARG A 159 -10.07 -0.14 -4.13
N VAL A 160 -8.97 0.61 -4.06
CA VAL A 160 -7.61 0.07 -4.01
C VAL A 160 -6.90 0.62 -2.78
N LEU A 161 -6.20 -0.24 -2.05
CA LEU A 161 -5.36 0.16 -0.93
C LEU A 161 -3.89 -0.12 -1.24
N LEU A 162 -3.09 0.92 -1.22
CA LEU A 162 -1.64 0.87 -1.38
C LEU A 162 -0.98 0.85 0.00
N LEU A 163 -0.10 -0.14 0.23
CA LEU A 163 0.58 -0.33 1.51
C LEU A 163 2.10 -0.25 1.29
N ASP A 164 2.72 0.85 1.74
CA ASP A 164 4.14 1.13 1.52
C ASP A 164 4.96 0.76 2.77
N GLU A 165 5.54 -0.45 2.78
CA GLU A 165 6.45 -0.96 3.82
C GLU A 165 5.92 -0.77 5.25
N ILE A 166 4.64 -1.05 5.48
CA ILE A 166 3.88 -0.73 6.70
C ILE A 166 4.38 -1.39 7.98
N THR A 167 5.32 -2.32 7.90
CA THR A 167 5.92 -3.02 9.06
C THR A 167 7.34 -2.56 9.37
N SER A 168 7.99 -1.82 8.46
CA SER A 168 9.43 -1.52 8.55
C SER A 168 9.82 -0.62 9.75
N ALA A 169 8.87 0.12 10.31
CA ALA A 169 9.07 1.01 11.46
C ALA A 169 8.61 0.38 12.80
N LEU A 170 8.30 -0.93 12.80
CA LEU A 170 7.72 -1.62 13.94
C LEU A 170 8.71 -2.60 14.57
N ASP A 171 8.56 -2.78 15.88
CA ASP A 171 9.19 -3.88 16.58
C ASP A 171 8.62 -5.23 16.08
N PRO A 172 9.43 -6.30 15.99
CA PRO A 172 9.00 -7.59 15.45
C PRO A 172 7.74 -8.17 16.11
N GLU A 173 7.54 -7.93 17.41
CA GLU A 173 6.36 -8.38 18.14
C GLU A 173 5.06 -7.73 17.64
N LEU A 174 5.14 -6.49 17.12
CA LEU A 174 3.99 -5.72 16.63
C LEU A 174 3.68 -5.98 15.13
N VAL A 175 4.63 -6.56 14.41
CA VAL A 175 4.48 -6.85 12.97
C VAL A 175 3.28 -7.75 12.72
N ALA A 176 3.15 -8.84 13.50
CA ALA A 176 2.08 -9.82 13.33
C ALA A 176 0.68 -9.20 13.45
N GLU A 177 0.48 -8.25 14.36
CA GLU A 177 -0.82 -7.56 14.54
C GLU A 177 -1.23 -6.76 13.30
N VAL A 178 -0.27 -6.07 12.68
CA VAL A 178 -0.51 -5.28 11.45
C VAL A 178 -0.75 -6.19 10.25
N LEU A 179 0.02 -7.28 10.14
CA LEU A 179 -0.14 -8.24 9.05
C LEU A 179 -1.48 -8.99 9.12
N ASN A 180 -2.00 -9.25 10.32
CA ASN A 180 -3.33 -9.85 10.49
C ASN A 180 -4.43 -8.95 9.90
N ILE A 181 -4.34 -7.63 10.08
CA ILE A 181 -5.30 -6.70 9.47
C ILE A 181 -5.27 -6.84 7.93
N VAL A 182 -4.08 -6.96 7.33
CA VAL A 182 -3.97 -7.11 5.87
C VAL A 182 -4.57 -8.44 5.40
N ARG A 183 -4.45 -9.53 6.19
CA ARG A 183 -5.14 -10.81 5.91
C ARG A 183 -6.66 -10.64 5.92
N ASP A 184 -7.19 -10.00 6.95
CA ASP A 184 -8.63 -9.73 7.06
C ASP A 184 -9.13 -8.90 5.87
N LEU A 185 -8.37 -7.88 5.43
CA LEU A 185 -8.73 -7.05 4.28
C LEU A 185 -8.71 -7.84 2.96
N LYS A 186 -7.79 -8.80 2.82
CA LYS A 186 -7.78 -9.74 1.68
C LYS A 186 -9.02 -10.62 1.68
N GLU A 187 -9.40 -11.16 2.84
CA GLU A 187 -10.61 -11.98 3.01
C GLU A 187 -11.89 -11.19 2.72
N ASP A 188 -11.91 -9.90 3.05
CA ASP A 188 -12.98 -8.96 2.68
C ASP A 188 -13.01 -8.66 1.17
N GLY A 189 -12.03 -9.12 0.39
CA GLY A 189 -11.93 -8.91 -1.04
C GLY A 189 -11.44 -7.52 -1.45
N LEU A 190 -10.71 -6.81 -0.59
CA LEU A 190 -10.15 -5.51 -0.96
C LEU A 190 -8.97 -5.68 -1.94
N THR A 191 -8.99 -4.92 -3.03
CA THR A 191 -7.87 -4.86 -3.98
C THR A 191 -6.68 -4.15 -3.33
N MET A 192 -5.49 -4.77 -3.32
CA MET A 192 -4.33 -4.20 -2.63
C MET A 192 -3.04 -4.32 -3.44
N VAL A 193 -2.18 -3.30 -3.32
CA VAL A 193 -0.79 -3.35 -3.78
C VAL A 193 0.12 -3.08 -2.59
N LEU A 194 0.96 -4.05 -2.25
CA LEU A 194 1.82 -4.00 -1.07
C LEU A 194 3.30 -3.94 -1.46
N ALA A 195 4.04 -2.94 -1.02
CA ALA A 195 5.49 -2.99 -0.97
C ALA A 195 5.91 -3.56 0.40
N THR A 196 6.65 -4.67 0.42
CA THR A 196 7.03 -5.33 1.68
C THR A 196 8.41 -5.97 1.62
N HIS A 197 9.04 -6.08 2.80
CA HIS A 197 10.24 -6.87 3.04
C HIS A 197 9.94 -8.16 3.82
N GLU A 198 8.67 -8.42 4.15
CA GLU A 198 8.21 -9.63 4.83
C GLU A 198 7.90 -10.72 3.80
N MET A 199 8.94 -11.48 3.40
CA MET A 199 8.80 -12.46 2.29
C MET A 199 7.85 -13.60 2.63
N GLY A 200 7.88 -14.10 3.87
CA GLY A 200 6.94 -15.13 4.36
C GLY A 200 5.50 -14.66 4.26
N PHE A 201 5.23 -13.41 4.64
CA PHE A 201 3.90 -12.82 4.52
C PHE A 201 3.49 -12.59 3.06
N ALA A 202 4.41 -12.08 2.21
CA ALA A 202 4.14 -11.93 0.79
C ALA A 202 3.77 -13.27 0.13
N ARG A 203 4.46 -14.36 0.50
CA ARG A 203 4.15 -15.71 0.03
C ARG A 203 2.74 -16.18 0.42
N GLU A 204 2.30 -15.82 1.63
CA GLU A 204 0.99 -16.21 2.17
C GLU A 204 -0.16 -15.38 1.59
N VAL A 205 0.03 -14.05 1.53
CA VAL A 205 -1.10 -13.14 1.26
C VAL A 205 -1.25 -12.78 -0.22
N ALA A 206 -0.16 -12.78 -1.01
CA ALA A 206 -0.21 -12.35 -2.38
C ALA A 206 -0.99 -13.31 -3.27
N SER A 207 -1.75 -12.76 -4.21
CA SER A 207 -2.25 -13.47 -5.38
C SER A 207 -1.16 -13.54 -6.45
N ARG A 208 -0.35 -12.48 -6.53
CA ARG A 208 0.78 -12.36 -7.46
C ARG A 208 1.88 -11.50 -6.81
N VAL A 209 3.13 -11.83 -7.15
CA VAL A 209 4.32 -11.12 -6.68
C VAL A 209 5.05 -10.53 -7.88
N CYS A 210 5.40 -9.24 -7.79
CA CYS A 210 6.22 -8.54 -8.78
C CYS A 210 7.58 -8.20 -8.15
N PHE A 211 8.65 -8.71 -8.73
CA PHE A 211 10.02 -8.42 -8.32
C PHE A 211 10.56 -7.21 -9.08
N LEU A 212 10.78 -6.11 -8.36
CA LEU A 212 11.34 -4.86 -8.88
C LEU A 212 12.84 -4.80 -8.63
N ALA A 213 13.61 -4.54 -9.69
CA ALA A 213 15.03 -4.24 -9.60
C ALA A 213 15.42 -3.18 -10.65
N GLU A 214 16.25 -2.20 -10.25
CA GLU A 214 16.75 -1.12 -11.11
C GLU A 214 15.65 -0.35 -11.87
N GLY A 215 14.48 -0.21 -11.24
CA GLY A 215 13.37 0.56 -11.80
C GLY A 215 12.52 -0.16 -12.84
N VAL A 216 12.65 -1.48 -12.97
CA VAL A 216 11.81 -2.31 -13.84
C VAL A 216 11.23 -3.52 -13.10
N VAL A 217 10.10 -4.05 -13.56
CA VAL A 217 9.60 -5.35 -13.14
C VAL A 217 10.44 -6.41 -13.86
N CYS A 218 11.31 -7.12 -13.12
CA CYS A 218 12.21 -8.12 -13.68
C CYS A 218 11.54 -9.49 -13.82
N GLU A 219 10.62 -9.80 -12.90
CA GLU A 219 9.91 -11.07 -12.87
C GLU A 219 8.60 -10.89 -12.12
N GLU A 220 7.54 -11.51 -12.59
CA GLU A 220 6.26 -11.56 -11.89
C GLU A 220 5.61 -12.93 -12.04
N GLY A 221 4.82 -13.31 -11.06
CA GLY A 221 4.13 -14.60 -11.07
C GLY A 221 3.44 -14.93 -9.74
N PRO A 222 2.84 -16.13 -9.67
CA PRO A 222 2.30 -16.63 -8.40
C PRO A 222 3.40 -16.73 -7.33
N PRO A 223 3.07 -16.55 -6.04
CA PRO A 223 4.04 -16.64 -4.94
C PRO A 223 4.89 -17.91 -4.98
N GLU A 224 4.27 -19.07 -5.27
CA GLU A 224 4.96 -20.34 -5.33
C GLU A 224 6.10 -20.34 -6.35
N GLN A 225 5.85 -19.82 -7.55
CA GLN A 225 6.86 -19.70 -8.60
C GLN A 225 7.97 -18.74 -8.18
N ILE A 226 7.62 -17.53 -7.71
CA ILE A 226 8.60 -16.47 -7.37
C ILE A 226 9.53 -16.89 -6.24
N PHE A 227 9.02 -17.55 -5.21
CA PHE A 227 9.80 -17.90 -4.03
C PHE A 227 10.48 -19.28 -4.11
N SER A 228 9.95 -20.23 -4.88
CA SER A 228 10.48 -21.58 -4.94
C SER A 228 11.21 -21.90 -6.24
N GLU A 229 10.79 -21.30 -7.36
CA GLU A 229 11.35 -21.56 -8.71
C GLU A 229 11.66 -20.25 -9.46
N PRO A 230 12.47 -19.35 -8.87
CA PRO A 230 12.79 -18.06 -9.52
C PRO A 230 13.52 -18.27 -10.84
N ALA A 231 12.99 -17.70 -11.93
CA ALA A 231 13.53 -17.88 -13.28
C ALA A 231 14.76 -17.01 -13.55
N THR A 232 14.76 -15.76 -13.06
CA THR A 232 15.82 -14.82 -13.36
C THR A 232 17.00 -14.93 -12.38
N PRO A 233 18.27 -14.88 -12.85
CA PRO A 233 19.44 -14.88 -11.97
C PRO A 233 19.40 -13.74 -10.92
N ARG A 234 18.71 -12.65 -11.27
CA ARG A 234 18.58 -11.48 -10.41
C ARG A 234 17.67 -11.74 -9.21
N LEU A 235 16.52 -12.38 -9.43
CA LEU A 235 15.62 -12.79 -8.36
C LEU A 235 16.27 -13.89 -7.50
N GLN A 236 16.94 -14.88 -8.11
CA GLN A 236 17.70 -15.92 -7.40
C GLN A 236 18.73 -15.30 -6.45
N GLY A 237 19.52 -14.33 -6.94
CA GLY A 237 20.52 -13.63 -6.13
C GLY A 237 19.89 -12.76 -5.02
N PHE A 238 18.71 -12.18 -5.24
CA PHE A 238 17.96 -11.45 -4.23
C PHE A 238 17.46 -12.38 -3.13
N LEU A 239 16.78 -13.47 -3.48
CA LEU A 239 16.22 -14.43 -2.52
C LEU A 239 17.31 -15.12 -1.70
N ARG A 240 18.45 -15.49 -2.31
CA ARG A 240 19.59 -16.06 -1.59
C ARG A 240 20.04 -15.15 -0.44
N ARG A 241 20.18 -13.85 -0.70
CA ARG A 241 20.57 -12.87 0.35
C ARG A 241 19.53 -12.75 1.46
N ILE A 242 18.24 -12.88 1.13
CA ILE A 242 17.14 -12.86 2.11
C ILE A 242 17.20 -14.12 2.99
N ILE A 243 17.43 -15.29 2.41
CA ILE A 243 17.59 -16.56 3.14
C ILE A 243 18.82 -16.51 4.06
N GLU A 244 19.96 -16.07 3.55
CA GLU A 244 21.20 -15.92 4.34
C GLU A 244 21.03 -14.93 5.52
N ALA A 245 20.15 -13.93 5.37
CA ALA A 245 19.78 -13.00 6.44
C ALA A 245 18.69 -13.53 7.40
N GLY A 246 18.19 -14.76 7.21
CA GLY A 246 17.16 -15.38 8.06
C GLY A 246 15.79 -14.70 7.95
N ARG A 247 15.45 -14.12 6.79
CA ARG A 247 14.21 -13.37 6.56
C ARG A 247 13.23 -14.07 5.60
N LEU A 248 13.37 -15.37 5.39
CA LEU A 248 12.47 -16.20 4.58
C LEU A 248 12.11 -17.46 5.34
#